data_827f715357620736def1833c756d3862
#
_entry.id   827f715357620736def1833c756d3862
#
_cell.length_a   1.000
_cell.length_b   1.000
_cell.length_c   1.000
_cell.angle_alpha   90.00
_cell.angle_beta   90.00
_cell.angle_gamma   90.00
#
_symmetry.space_group_name_H-M   'P 1'
#
loop_
_entity.id
_entity.type
_entity.pdbx_description
1 polymer ?
#
loop_
_entity_poly.entity_id
_entity_poly.type
_entity_poly.pdbx_seq_one_letter_code
_entity_poly.pdbx_strand_id
1 'polypeptide(L)'
;MLEGKVAVVTGSTSGIGLGVARALAAEGADIVLNGFGAADAIEALRRELGAGGVRVTYNPADMSKPAEIAGMIDGAIREFGRVDVLVNNAGIQFTAPVEEFPVERWDAIIAINQSAVFHAIRAVLPHMRKRNSGRIINIASVHGLVASTDKVAYVAAKHAVVGITKVVALETATTGITCNAICPGWVLTPLVQKQIDDLAARENITADAARTRLLGEKQPSREFATPEQIGALAVFLCSDAAAQIRGVALPIDGGWSAQ
;
A
#
# COMPACT_ATOMS: atom_id res chain seq x y z
N MET A 1 1.85 -16.30 13.37
CA MET A 1 1.51 -15.10 14.18
C MET A 1 0.11 -14.59 13.87
N LEU A 2 -0.38 -14.74 12.66
CA LEU A 2 -1.68 -14.20 12.20
C LEU A 2 -2.72 -15.29 11.92
N GLU A 3 -2.58 -16.50 12.45
CA GLU A 3 -3.56 -17.58 12.30
C GLU A 3 -4.97 -17.12 12.72
N GLY A 4 -5.97 -17.44 11.89
CA GLY A 4 -7.36 -17.03 12.09
C GLY A 4 -7.62 -15.53 11.97
N LYS A 5 -6.65 -14.72 11.51
CA LYS A 5 -6.82 -13.32 11.15
C LYS A 5 -7.14 -13.18 9.67
N VAL A 6 -7.82 -12.11 9.32
CA VAL A 6 -8.20 -11.78 7.93
C VAL A 6 -7.59 -10.45 7.53
N ALA A 7 -6.86 -10.45 6.45
CA ALA A 7 -6.23 -9.26 5.88
C ALA A 7 -6.85 -8.89 4.52
N VAL A 8 -7.30 -7.66 4.38
CA VAL A 8 -7.68 -7.06 3.10
C VAL A 8 -6.51 -6.21 2.62
N VAL A 9 -5.99 -6.49 1.42
CA VAL A 9 -4.87 -5.75 0.83
C VAL A 9 -5.28 -5.18 -0.52
N THR A 10 -5.38 -3.86 -0.61
CA THR A 10 -5.77 -3.20 -1.87
C THR A 10 -4.59 -3.10 -2.84
N GLY A 11 -4.85 -3.26 -4.15
CA GLY A 11 -3.79 -3.25 -5.16
C GLY A 11 -2.77 -4.38 -4.99
N SER A 12 -3.21 -5.57 -4.59
CA SER A 12 -2.36 -6.70 -4.20
C SER A 12 -2.13 -7.74 -5.29
N THR A 13 -2.52 -7.47 -6.53
CA THR A 13 -2.24 -8.36 -7.66
C THR A 13 -0.81 -8.22 -8.21
N SER A 14 -0.03 -7.26 -7.72
CA SER A 14 1.37 -7.04 -8.12
C SER A 14 2.14 -6.18 -7.12
N GLY A 15 3.45 -6.05 -7.33
CA GLY A 15 4.32 -5.08 -6.65
C GLY A 15 4.30 -5.16 -5.12
N ILE A 16 4.27 -4.01 -4.46
CA ILE A 16 4.29 -3.89 -3.00
C ILE A 16 3.11 -4.61 -2.37
N GLY A 17 1.90 -4.41 -2.89
CA GLY A 17 0.69 -5.04 -2.34
C GLY A 17 0.75 -6.56 -2.36
N LEU A 18 1.30 -7.15 -3.42
CA LEU A 18 1.52 -8.60 -3.51
C LEU A 18 2.58 -9.08 -2.50
N GLY A 19 3.70 -8.35 -2.36
CA GLY A 19 4.72 -8.66 -1.34
C GLY A 19 4.16 -8.63 0.08
N VAL A 20 3.31 -7.64 0.39
CA VAL A 20 2.61 -7.57 1.68
C VAL A 20 1.63 -8.72 1.85
N ALA A 21 0.83 -9.05 0.82
CA ALA A 21 -0.12 -10.15 0.88
C ALA A 21 0.60 -11.50 1.11
N ARG A 22 1.73 -11.74 0.43
CA ARG A 22 2.58 -12.92 0.65
C ARG A 22 3.11 -13.01 2.08
N ALA A 23 3.62 -11.90 2.61
CA ALA A 23 4.16 -11.88 3.96
C ALA A 23 3.08 -12.15 5.02
N LEU A 24 1.88 -11.57 4.89
CA LEU A 24 0.76 -11.80 5.80
C LEU A 24 0.21 -13.24 5.68
N ALA A 25 0.14 -13.79 4.45
CA ALA A 25 -0.28 -15.18 4.23
C ALA A 25 0.72 -16.18 4.84
N ALA A 26 2.02 -15.94 4.72
CA ALA A 26 3.08 -16.76 5.32
C ALA A 26 2.99 -16.79 6.86
N GLU A 27 2.45 -15.74 7.48
CA GLU A 27 2.17 -15.68 8.92
C GLU A 27 0.82 -16.30 9.32
N GLY A 28 0.08 -16.87 8.37
CA GLY A 28 -1.17 -17.59 8.60
C GLY A 28 -2.45 -16.75 8.48
N ALA A 29 -2.38 -15.53 7.92
CA ALA A 29 -3.57 -14.73 7.69
C ALA A 29 -4.34 -15.22 6.45
N ASP A 30 -5.66 -15.29 6.53
CA ASP A 30 -6.54 -15.35 5.37
C ASP A 30 -6.47 -14.02 4.60
N ILE A 31 -6.47 -14.07 3.27
CA ILE A 31 -6.21 -12.90 2.42
C ILE A 31 -7.40 -12.59 1.50
N VAL A 32 -7.78 -11.32 1.47
CA VAL A 32 -8.63 -10.77 0.40
C VAL A 32 -7.74 -9.94 -0.52
N LEU A 33 -7.48 -10.49 -1.71
CA LEU A 33 -6.78 -9.80 -2.78
C LEU A 33 -7.71 -8.79 -3.47
N ASN A 34 -7.14 -7.67 -3.89
CA ASN A 34 -7.83 -6.68 -4.72
C ASN A 34 -6.86 -6.11 -5.76
N GLY A 35 -7.36 -5.74 -6.90
CA GLY A 35 -6.59 -5.12 -7.99
C GLY A 35 -7.08 -5.61 -9.34
N PHE A 36 -6.36 -5.27 -10.39
CA PHE A 36 -6.69 -5.67 -11.76
C PHE A 36 -5.67 -6.67 -12.29
N GLY A 37 -6.07 -7.46 -13.29
CA GLY A 37 -5.23 -8.44 -13.94
C GLY A 37 -6.05 -9.43 -14.77
N ALA A 38 -5.36 -10.30 -15.54
CA ALA A 38 -6.00 -11.41 -16.22
C ALA A 38 -6.53 -12.43 -15.20
N ALA A 39 -7.70 -13.00 -15.44
CA ALA A 39 -8.35 -13.93 -14.53
C ALA A 39 -7.45 -15.11 -14.15
N ASP A 40 -6.77 -15.70 -15.14
CA ASP A 40 -5.85 -16.83 -14.92
C ASP A 40 -4.64 -16.46 -14.04
N ALA A 41 -4.11 -15.24 -14.20
CA ALA A 41 -3.01 -14.75 -13.37
C ALA A 41 -3.46 -14.52 -11.92
N ILE A 42 -4.64 -13.97 -11.72
CA ILE A 42 -5.24 -13.77 -10.40
C ILE A 42 -5.49 -15.12 -9.71
N GLU A 43 -6.03 -16.10 -10.45
CA GLU A 43 -6.27 -17.43 -9.91
C GLU A 43 -4.96 -18.17 -9.59
N ALA A 44 -3.90 -17.98 -10.37
CA ALA A 44 -2.57 -18.49 -10.05
C ALA A 44 -2.03 -17.90 -8.73
N LEU A 45 -2.19 -16.57 -8.53
CA LEU A 45 -1.81 -15.91 -7.26
C LEU A 45 -2.62 -16.43 -6.08
N ARG A 46 -3.92 -16.65 -6.25
CA ARG A 46 -4.77 -17.22 -5.18
C ARG A 46 -4.28 -18.60 -4.74
N ARG A 47 -3.94 -19.47 -5.71
CA ARG A 47 -3.40 -20.82 -5.42
C ARG A 47 -2.02 -20.74 -4.79
N GLU A 48 -1.15 -19.88 -5.28
CA GLU A 48 0.18 -19.67 -4.71
C GLU A 48 0.09 -19.29 -3.23
N LEU A 49 -0.66 -18.24 -2.92
CA LEU A 49 -0.82 -17.75 -1.54
C LEU A 49 -1.54 -18.75 -0.65
N GLY A 50 -2.51 -19.50 -1.19
CA GLY A 50 -3.27 -20.51 -0.47
C GLY A 50 -2.52 -21.81 -0.22
N ALA A 51 -1.36 -22.02 -0.84
CA ALA A 51 -0.57 -23.26 -0.69
C ALA A 51 -0.11 -23.52 0.76
N GLY A 52 0.01 -22.46 1.57
CA GLY A 52 0.29 -22.52 3.01
C GLY A 52 -0.92 -22.88 3.90
N GLY A 53 -2.08 -23.19 3.32
CA GLY A 53 -3.29 -23.58 4.06
C GLY A 53 -4.21 -22.42 4.46
N VAL A 54 -3.88 -21.18 4.12
CA VAL A 54 -4.75 -20.02 4.35
C VAL A 54 -5.80 -19.88 3.24
N ARG A 55 -6.94 -19.29 3.54
CA ARG A 55 -7.95 -18.96 2.53
C ARG A 55 -7.58 -17.68 1.81
N VAL A 56 -7.70 -17.71 0.49
CA VAL A 56 -7.41 -16.54 -0.35
C VAL A 56 -8.60 -16.28 -1.26
N THR A 57 -9.20 -15.12 -1.14
CA THR A 57 -10.27 -14.65 -2.03
C THR A 57 -9.82 -13.44 -2.85
N TYR A 58 -10.58 -13.09 -3.86
CA TYR A 58 -10.30 -11.95 -4.71
C TYR A 58 -11.55 -11.09 -4.88
N ASN A 59 -11.37 -9.78 -4.82
CA ASN A 59 -12.43 -8.81 -5.08
C ASN A 59 -11.95 -7.78 -6.12
N PRO A 60 -12.68 -7.60 -7.25
CA PRO A 60 -12.28 -6.69 -8.34
C PRO A 60 -12.65 -5.23 -8.11
N ALA A 61 -13.00 -4.81 -6.90
CA ALA A 61 -13.42 -3.44 -6.60
C ALA A 61 -12.48 -2.39 -7.20
N ASP A 62 -13.06 -1.44 -7.92
CA ASP A 62 -12.36 -0.26 -8.41
C ASP A 62 -12.17 0.74 -7.27
N MET A 63 -10.91 0.99 -6.93
CA MET A 63 -10.55 1.88 -5.82
C MET A 63 -10.86 3.35 -6.08
N SER A 64 -11.33 3.73 -7.27
CA SER A 64 -11.88 5.06 -7.54
C SER A 64 -13.37 5.19 -7.15
N LYS A 65 -14.03 4.08 -6.78
CA LYS A 65 -15.48 4.01 -6.54
C LYS A 65 -15.81 3.70 -5.08
N PRO A 66 -16.26 4.68 -4.30
CA PRO A 66 -16.55 4.50 -2.86
C PRO A 66 -17.49 3.35 -2.52
N ALA A 67 -18.52 3.12 -3.37
CA ALA A 67 -19.49 2.03 -3.16
C ALA A 67 -18.86 0.64 -3.34
N GLU A 68 -17.95 0.48 -4.33
CA GLU A 68 -17.23 -0.77 -4.54
C GLU A 68 -16.26 -1.07 -3.41
N ILE A 69 -15.57 -0.04 -2.89
CA ILE A 69 -14.68 -0.15 -1.72
C ILE A 69 -15.46 -0.63 -0.49
N ALA A 70 -16.58 0.00 -0.19
CA ALA A 70 -17.43 -0.41 0.92
C ALA A 70 -17.95 -1.85 0.73
N GLY A 71 -18.43 -2.18 -0.47
CA GLY A 71 -18.88 -3.52 -0.84
C GLY A 71 -17.80 -4.60 -0.69
N MET A 72 -16.54 -4.29 -0.98
CA MET A 72 -15.39 -5.18 -0.77
C MET A 72 -15.18 -5.48 0.72
N ILE A 73 -15.16 -4.46 1.57
CA ILE A 73 -15.00 -4.62 3.03
C ILE A 73 -16.18 -5.42 3.61
N ASP A 74 -17.40 -5.04 3.27
CA ASP A 74 -18.62 -5.75 3.74
C ASP A 74 -18.64 -7.21 3.25
N GLY A 75 -18.18 -7.46 2.02
CA GLY A 75 -18.02 -8.79 1.45
C GLY A 75 -17.04 -9.63 2.25
N ALA A 76 -15.86 -9.09 2.56
CA ALA A 76 -14.87 -9.75 3.39
C ALA A 76 -15.43 -10.09 4.79
N ILE A 77 -16.15 -9.15 5.42
CA ILE A 77 -16.78 -9.37 6.72
C ILE A 77 -17.86 -10.46 6.65
N ARG A 78 -18.69 -10.48 5.60
CA ARG A 78 -19.70 -11.54 5.43
C ARG A 78 -19.08 -12.92 5.22
N GLU A 79 -18.00 -13.00 4.45
CA GLU A 79 -17.37 -14.26 4.07
C GLU A 79 -16.52 -14.85 5.21
N PHE A 80 -15.75 -14.01 5.90
CA PHE A 80 -14.80 -14.44 6.93
C PHE A 80 -15.28 -14.16 8.36
N GLY A 81 -16.36 -13.41 8.55
CA GLY A 81 -16.85 -12.98 9.85
C GLY A 81 -16.04 -11.81 10.46
N ARG A 82 -14.92 -11.42 9.83
CA ARG A 82 -13.99 -10.42 10.35
C ARG A 82 -13.06 -9.82 9.30
N VAL A 83 -12.53 -8.65 9.60
CA VAL A 83 -11.32 -8.07 8.98
C VAL A 83 -10.44 -7.58 10.13
N ASP A 84 -9.23 -8.11 10.25
CA ASP A 84 -8.27 -7.78 11.32
C ASP A 84 -7.21 -6.81 10.84
N VAL A 85 -6.81 -6.94 9.58
CA VAL A 85 -5.77 -6.14 8.96
C VAL A 85 -6.34 -5.50 7.70
N LEU A 86 -6.23 -4.18 7.60
CA LEU A 86 -6.49 -3.43 6.37
C LEU A 86 -5.18 -2.83 5.89
N VAL A 87 -4.76 -3.19 4.67
CA VAL A 87 -3.60 -2.59 4.00
C VAL A 87 -4.09 -1.77 2.81
N ASN A 88 -4.05 -0.45 2.95
CA ASN A 88 -4.34 0.49 1.88
C ASN A 88 -3.06 0.70 1.05
N ASN A 89 -2.94 -0.04 -0.05
CA ASN A 89 -1.76 -0.01 -0.92
C ASN A 89 -2.08 0.47 -2.34
N ALA A 90 -3.30 0.30 -2.84
CA ALA A 90 -3.67 0.71 -4.19
C ALA A 90 -3.23 2.16 -4.48
N GLY A 91 -2.64 2.38 -5.64
CA GLY A 91 -2.18 3.70 -6.03
C GLY A 91 -1.72 3.75 -7.48
N ILE A 92 -1.84 4.94 -8.06
CA ILE A 92 -1.40 5.27 -9.41
C ILE A 92 -0.50 6.51 -9.37
N GLN A 93 0.26 6.73 -10.44
CA GLN A 93 1.13 7.88 -10.57
C GLN A 93 1.08 8.44 -12.00
N PHE A 94 1.19 9.74 -12.09
CA PHE A 94 1.44 10.48 -13.33
C PHE A 94 2.41 11.62 -13.02
N THR A 95 3.24 12.02 -13.98
CA THR A 95 4.25 13.07 -13.82
C THR A 95 4.12 14.11 -14.91
N ALA A 96 4.01 15.36 -14.51
CA ALA A 96 4.04 16.55 -15.39
C ALA A 96 4.30 17.78 -14.53
N PRO A 97 4.82 18.90 -15.10
CA PRO A 97 4.80 20.20 -14.46
C PRO A 97 3.39 20.60 -14.01
N VAL A 98 3.28 21.41 -12.95
CA VAL A 98 1.97 21.77 -12.35
C VAL A 98 1.02 22.37 -13.37
N GLU A 99 1.49 23.30 -14.21
CA GLU A 99 0.71 24.01 -15.24
C GLU A 99 0.27 23.12 -16.41
N GLU A 100 0.96 22.01 -16.63
CA GLU A 100 0.67 21.03 -17.68
C GLU A 100 -0.03 19.78 -17.14
N PHE A 101 -0.28 19.70 -15.81
CA PHE A 101 -0.82 18.49 -15.19
C PHE A 101 -2.30 18.32 -15.56
N PRO A 102 -2.69 17.22 -16.26
CA PRO A 102 -4.08 17.01 -16.67
C PRO A 102 -5.02 16.87 -15.48
N VAL A 103 -6.13 17.61 -15.49
CA VAL A 103 -7.10 17.62 -14.36
C VAL A 103 -7.67 16.21 -14.10
N GLU A 104 -7.97 15.46 -15.15
CA GLU A 104 -8.48 14.09 -15.03
C GLU A 104 -7.46 13.14 -14.40
N ARG A 105 -6.16 13.39 -14.57
CA ARG A 105 -5.10 12.62 -13.89
C ARG A 105 -4.98 13.01 -12.42
N TRP A 106 -5.13 14.31 -12.14
CA TRP A 106 -5.23 14.79 -10.75
C TRP A 106 -6.39 14.12 -10.03
N ASP A 107 -7.60 14.19 -10.59
CA ASP A 107 -8.81 13.64 -9.97
C ASP A 107 -8.68 12.12 -9.73
N ALA A 108 -8.16 11.38 -10.72
CA ALA A 108 -7.93 9.94 -10.58
C ALA A 108 -6.93 9.61 -9.46
N ILE A 109 -5.81 10.37 -9.36
CA ILE A 109 -4.81 10.16 -8.31
C ILE A 109 -5.41 10.46 -6.93
N ILE A 110 -6.13 11.56 -6.77
CA ILE A 110 -6.79 11.89 -5.51
C ILE A 110 -7.83 10.82 -5.14
N ALA A 111 -8.64 10.37 -6.09
CA ALA A 111 -9.65 9.34 -5.84
C ALA A 111 -9.01 8.03 -5.33
N ILE A 112 -7.96 7.53 -6.01
CA ILE A 112 -7.37 6.22 -5.73
C ILE A 112 -6.36 6.30 -4.58
N ASN A 113 -5.45 7.28 -4.58
CA ASN A 113 -4.34 7.31 -3.62
C ASN A 113 -4.73 7.91 -2.26
N GLN A 114 -5.79 8.73 -2.21
CA GLN A 114 -6.20 9.44 -1.00
C GLN A 114 -7.61 9.04 -0.57
N SER A 115 -8.63 9.29 -1.41
CA SER A 115 -10.03 9.10 -1.04
C SER A 115 -10.35 7.64 -0.77
N ALA A 116 -9.79 6.70 -1.53
CA ALA A 116 -9.94 5.27 -1.30
C ALA A 116 -9.48 4.84 0.09
N VAL A 117 -8.36 5.40 0.59
CA VAL A 117 -7.85 5.13 1.95
C VAL A 117 -8.90 5.52 3.00
N PHE A 118 -9.48 6.71 2.87
CA PHE A 118 -10.56 7.17 3.75
C PHE A 118 -11.77 6.25 3.67
N HIS A 119 -12.24 5.89 2.46
CA HIS A 119 -13.42 5.04 2.28
C HIS A 119 -13.24 3.64 2.85
N ALA A 120 -12.08 3.02 2.65
CA ALA A 120 -11.78 1.70 3.20
C ALA A 120 -11.70 1.72 4.74
N ILE A 121 -11.02 2.72 5.32
CA ILE A 121 -10.96 2.91 6.78
C ILE A 121 -12.36 3.15 7.35
N ARG A 122 -13.15 4.04 6.74
CA ARG A 122 -14.52 4.33 7.15
C ARG A 122 -15.40 3.07 7.17
N ALA A 123 -15.24 2.19 6.20
CA ALA A 123 -16.01 0.95 6.11
C ALA A 123 -15.58 -0.08 7.16
N VAL A 124 -14.28 -0.25 7.41
CA VAL A 124 -13.79 -1.31 8.32
C VAL A 124 -13.84 -0.91 9.79
N LEU A 125 -13.65 0.38 10.11
CA LEU A 125 -13.43 0.86 11.47
C LEU A 125 -14.56 0.53 12.45
N PRO A 126 -15.87 0.61 12.10
CA PRO A 126 -16.95 0.20 13.00
C PRO A 126 -16.84 -1.27 13.45
N HIS A 127 -16.44 -2.18 12.54
CA HIS A 127 -16.25 -3.59 12.83
C HIS A 127 -15.03 -3.83 13.72
N MET A 128 -13.93 -3.14 13.47
CA MET A 128 -12.73 -3.19 14.33
C MET A 128 -13.03 -2.64 15.73
N ARG A 129 -13.78 -1.53 15.85
CA ARG A 129 -14.20 -0.95 17.15
C ARG A 129 -15.06 -1.92 17.95
N LYS A 130 -16.05 -2.57 17.33
CA LYS A 130 -16.92 -3.54 18.00
C LYS A 130 -16.13 -4.70 18.61
N ARG A 131 -15.02 -5.08 17.99
CA ARG A 131 -14.14 -6.16 18.44
C ARG A 131 -12.96 -5.68 19.28
N ASN A 132 -12.80 -4.37 19.42
CA ASN A 132 -11.68 -3.71 20.08
C ASN A 132 -10.32 -4.24 19.57
N SER A 133 -10.19 -4.51 18.27
CA SER A 133 -8.97 -5.07 17.66
C SER A 133 -8.92 -4.74 16.17
N GLY A 134 -7.76 -4.28 15.70
CA GLY A 134 -7.51 -4.01 14.29
C GLY A 134 -6.11 -3.48 14.02
N ARG A 135 -5.63 -3.68 12.81
CA ARG A 135 -4.38 -3.13 12.29
C ARG A 135 -4.65 -2.46 10.96
N ILE A 136 -4.43 -1.17 10.87
CA ILE A 136 -4.57 -0.38 9.65
C ILE A 136 -3.18 0.07 9.23
N ILE A 137 -2.78 -0.32 8.03
CA ILE A 137 -1.48 -0.02 7.43
C ILE A 137 -1.73 0.71 6.12
N ASN A 138 -1.26 1.94 6.04
CA ASN A 138 -1.38 2.75 4.84
C ASN A 138 -0.02 2.79 4.12
N ILE A 139 0.06 2.29 2.89
CA ILE A 139 1.25 2.44 2.07
C ILE A 139 1.25 3.87 1.50
N ALA A 140 1.94 4.75 2.21
CA ALA A 140 2.15 6.12 1.76
C ALA A 140 3.28 6.17 0.71
N SER A 141 4.34 6.87 0.97
CA SER A 141 5.58 7.00 0.17
C SER A 141 6.53 7.89 0.96
N VAL A 142 7.82 7.89 0.62
CA VAL A 142 8.73 8.99 0.97
C VAL A 142 8.13 10.34 0.54
N HIS A 143 7.35 10.38 -0.55
CA HIS A 143 6.61 11.56 -0.99
C HIS A 143 5.41 11.95 -0.10
N GLY A 144 5.19 11.26 0.99
CA GLY A 144 4.35 11.71 2.10
C GLY A 144 5.13 12.49 3.17
N LEU A 145 6.47 12.55 3.04
CA LEU A 145 7.39 13.21 3.97
C LEU A 145 8.15 14.37 3.29
N VAL A 146 8.53 14.17 2.02
CA VAL A 146 9.26 15.15 1.19
C VAL A 146 8.62 15.24 -0.19
N ALA A 147 9.02 16.23 -1.00
CA ALA A 147 8.50 16.43 -2.34
C ALA A 147 9.51 16.08 -3.44
N SER A 148 9.03 15.98 -4.67
CA SER A 148 9.81 16.02 -5.91
C SER A 148 9.03 16.80 -6.97
N THR A 149 9.73 17.36 -7.94
CA THR A 149 9.14 18.02 -9.11
C THR A 149 8.23 17.06 -9.88
N ASP A 150 7.30 17.60 -10.64
CA ASP A 150 6.42 16.90 -11.58
C ASP A 150 5.46 15.85 -10.96
N LYS A 151 5.26 15.87 -9.65
CA LYS A 151 4.46 14.89 -8.90
C LYS A 151 3.40 15.52 -8.02
N VAL A 152 2.84 16.67 -8.42
CA VAL A 152 1.96 17.48 -7.56
C VAL A 152 0.80 16.68 -6.95
N ALA A 153 0.05 15.92 -7.74
CA ALA A 153 -1.08 15.13 -7.25
C ALA A 153 -0.64 13.96 -6.34
N TYR A 154 0.45 13.28 -6.71
CA TYR A 154 0.96 12.16 -5.95
C TYR A 154 1.50 12.61 -4.58
N VAL A 155 2.31 13.67 -4.54
CA VAL A 155 2.84 14.26 -3.31
C VAL A 155 1.71 14.72 -2.40
N ALA A 156 0.73 15.46 -2.95
CA ALA A 156 -0.43 15.92 -2.20
C ALA A 156 -1.20 14.73 -1.58
N ALA A 157 -1.52 13.70 -2.37
CA ALA A 157 -2.24 12.52 -1.90
C ALA A 157 -1.45 11.77 -0.81
N LYS A 158 -0.13 11.58 -0.97
CA LYS A 158 0.67 10.82 -0.01
C LYS A 158 0.90 11.58 1.31
N HIS A 159 1.00 12.92 1.29
CA HIS A 159 0.95 13.74 2.51
C HIS A 159 -0.41 13.64 3.22
N ALA A 160 -1.50 13.66 2.45
CA ALA A 160 -2.84 13.49 3.01
C ALA A 160 -3.01 12.12 3.69
N VAL A 161 -2.47 11.03 3.12
CA VAL A 161 -2.49 9.70 3.74
C VAL A 161 -1.77 9.68 5.08
N VAL A 162 -0.63 10.36 5.21
CA VAL A 162 0.07 10.52 6.50
C VAL A 162 -0.82 11.30 7.49
N GLY A 163 -1.50 12.34 7.03
CA GLY A 163 -2.47 13.09 7.84
C GLY A 163 -3.64 12.21 8.32
N ILE A 164 -4.27 11.46 7.40
CA ILE A 164 -5.35 10.50 7.73
C ILE A 164 -4.86 9.48 8.76
N THR A 165 -3.66 8.94 8.59
CA THR A 165 -3.06 7.96 9.51
C THR A 165 -2.99 8.49 10.94
N LYS A 166 -2.55 9.74 11.12
CA LYS A 166 -2.44 10.40 12.43
C LYS A 166 -3.80 10.59 13.09
N VAL A 167 -4.79 11.08 12.33
CA VAL A 167 -6.15 11.29 12.85
C VAL A 167 -6.77 9.98 13.31
N VAL A 168 -6.72 8.93 12.48
CA VAL A 168 -7.28 7.61 12.83
C VAL A 168 -6.58 7.01 14.04
N ALA A 169 -5.26 7.16 14.15
CA ALA A 169 -4.50 6.71 15.32
C ALA A 169 -4.93 7.40 16.61
N LEU A 170 -5.16 8.73 16.58
CA LEU A 170 -5.65 9.48 17.73
C LEU A 170 -7.08 9.06 18.11
N GLU A 171 -7.98 8.91 17.14
CA GLU A 171 -9.37 8.50 17.38
C GLU A 171 -9.50 7.05 17.88
N THR A 172 -8.45 6.24 17.73
CA THR A 172 -8.40 4.85 18.20
C THR A 172 -7.41 4.62 19.33
N ALA A 173 -6.81 5.68 19.88
CA ALA A 173 -5.71 5.59 20.85
C ALA A 173 -6.03 4.78 22.11
N THR A 174 -7.28 4.80 22.57
CA THR A 174 -7.75 4.06 23.76
C THR A 174 -8.31 2.67 23.43
N THR A 175 -8.08 2.18 22.22
CA THR A 175 -8.58 0.87 21.73
C THR A 175 -7.45 -0.07 21.36
N GLY A 176 -7.77 -1.33 21.09
CA GLY A 176 -6.84 -2.32 20.53
C GLY A 176 -6.54 -2.14 19.03
N ILE A 177 -6.93 -1.00 18.42
CA ILE A 177 -6.73 -0.70 17.00
C ILE A 177 -5.51 0.20 16.84
N THR A 178 -4.62 -0.11 15.88
CA THR A 178 -3.52 0.77 15.48
C THR A 178 -3.66 1.20 14.02
N CYS A 179 -3.19 2.40 13.70
CA CYS A 179 -3.12 2.91 12.34
C CYS A 179 -1.73 3.53 12.12
N ASN A 180 -1.01 3.03 11.10
CA ASN A 180 0.34 3.48 10.79
C ASN A 180 0.54 3.58 9.27
N ALA A 181 1.50 4.40 8.85
CA ALA A 181 1.91 4.50 7.45
C ALA A 181 3.31 3.92 7.26
N ILE A 182 3.49 3.18 6.17
CA ILE A 182 4.81 2.82 5.64
C ILE A 182 5.11 3.78 4.49
N CYS A 183 6.30 4.35 4.47
CA CYS A 183 6.74 5.36 3.51
C CYS A 183 7.94 4.83 2.69
N PRO A 184 7.68 4.01 1.64
CA PRO A 184 8.75 3.49 0.82
C PRO A 184 9.42 4.59 -0.02
N GLY A 185 10.74 4.48 -0.24
CA GLY A 185 11.46 5.12 -1.32
C GLY A 185 11.26 4.36 -2.64
N TRP A 186 12.36 4.15 -3.37
CA TRP A 186 12.36 3.32 -4.56
C TRP A 186 12.25 1.83 -4.19
N VAL A 187 11.16 1.19 -4.61
CA VAL A 187 10.93 -0.26 -4.48
C VAL A 187 10.93 -0.89 -5.86
N LEU A 188 11.74 -1.91 -6.08
CA LEU A 188 11.80 -2.59 -7.37
C LEU A 188 10.49 -3.37 -7.63
N THR A 189 9.61 -2.76 -8.38
CA THR A 189 8.31 -3.27 -8.79
C THR A 189 8.19 -3.21 -10.31
N PRO A 190 7.22 -3.89 -10.94
CA PRO A 190 6.98 -3.73 -12.38
C PRO A 190 6.81 -2.28 -12.83
N LEU A 191 6.18 -1.44 -12.00
CA LEU A 191 6.03 -0.01 -12.27
C LEU A 191 7.38 0.72 -12.31
N VAL A 192 8.25 0.44 -11.35
CA VAL A 192 9.59 1.06 -11.28
C VAL A 192 10.50 0.49 -12.37
N GLN A 193 10.39 -0.82 -12.69
CA GLN A 193 11.14 -1.38 -13.81
C GLN A 193 10.78 -0.68 -15.12
N LYS A 194 9.48 -0.43 -15.36
CA LYS A 194 9.06 0.35 -16.54
C LYS A 194 9.67 1.76 -16.57
N GLN A 195 9.76 2.44 -15.41
CA GLN A 195 10.39 3.77 -15.34
C GLN A 195 11.89 3.70 -15.67
N ILE A 196 12.58 2.63 -15.26
CA ILE A 196 13.98 2.39 -15.61
C ILE A 196 14.11 2.19 -17.14
N ASP A 197 13.25 1.36 -17.72
CA ASP A 197 13.26 1.06 -19.15
C ASP A 197 12.95 2.34 -19.98
N ASP A 198 11.96 3.12 -19.57
CA ASP A 198 11.59 4.39 -20.21
C ASP A 198 12.75 5.42 -20.12
N LEU A 199 13.43 5.49 -18.96
CA LEU A 199 14.61 6.37 -18.78
C LEU A 199 15.77 5.91 -19.67
N ALA A 200 16.07 4.62 -19.71
CA ALA A 200 17.13 4.04 -20.53
C ALA A 200 16.91 4.36 -22.01
N ALA A 201 15.67 4.17 -22.49
CA ALA A 201 15.30 4.44 -23.87
C ALA A 201 15.39 5.96 -24.21
N ARG A 202 14.86 6.84 -23.36
CA ARG A 202 14.86 8.28 -23.57
C ARG A 202 16.26 8.87 -23.65
N GLU A 203 17.18 8.35 -22.84
CA GLU A 203 18.54 8.88 -22.72
C GLU A 203 19.58 8.07 -23.48
N ASN A 204 19.16 7.00 -24.16
CA ASN A 204 20.02 6.09 -24.90
C ASN A 204 21.17 5.53 -24.03
N ILE A 205 20.84 5.09 -22.82
CA ILE A 205 21.77 4.48 -21.85
C ILE A 205 21.33 3.05 -21.53
N THR A 206 22.21 2.27 -20.87
CA THR A 206 21.86 0.91 -20.43
C THR A 206 20.85 0.95 -19.27
N ALA A 207 20.09 -0.13 -19.07
CA ALA A 207 19.18 -0.26 -17.92
C ALA A 207 19.92 -0.13 -16.58
N ASP A 208 21.15 -0.63 -16.47
CA ASP A 208 21.95 -0.51 -15.25
C ASP A 208 22.41 0.93 -15.01
N ALA A 209 22.76 1.67 -16.05
CA ALA A 209 23.06 3.11 -15.92
C ALA A 209 21.82 3.90 -15.52
N ALA A 210 20.65 3.57 -16.07
CA ALA A 210 19.37 4.17 -15.69
C ALA A 210 19.00 3.88 -14.21
N ARG A 211 19.19 2.65 -13.74
CA ARG A 211 19.03 2.26 -12.32
C ARG A 211 19.95 3.06 -11.42
N THR A 212 21.23 3.10 -11.73
CA THR A 212 22.23 3.83 -10.94
C THR A 212 21.89 5.31 -10.87
N ARG A 213 21.44 5.90 -11.97
CA ARG A 213 21.02 7.31 -12.00
C ARG A 213 19.78 7.57 -11.16
N LEU A 214 18.72 6.75 -11.34
CA LEU A 214 17.48 6.87 -10.60
C LEU A 214 17.68 6.81 -9.09
N LEU A 215 18.51 5.86 -8.63
CA LEU A 215 18.86 5.70 -7.21
C LEU A 215 19.78 6.82 -6.74
N GLY A 216 20.80 7.16 -7.51
CA GLY A 216 21.84 8.12 -7.14
C GLY A 216 21.30 9.55 -6.91
N GLU A 217 20.19 9.90 -7.55
CA GLU A 217 19.58 11.21 -7.40
C GLU A 217 18.90 11.43 -6.03
N LYS A 218 18.36 10.37 -5.43
CA LYS A 218 17.44 10.51 -4.29
C LYS A 218 17.65 9.52 -3.15
N GLN A 219 18.22 8.34 -3.40
CA GLN A 219 18.33 7.27 -2.41
C GLN A 219 19.79 6.99 -2.04
N PRO A 220 20.30 7.54 -0.92
CA PRO A 220 21.72 7.44 -0.52
C PRO A 220 22.29 6.03 -0.46
N SER A 221 21.46 5.03 -0.08
CA SER A 221 21.87 3.62 -0.06
C SER A 221 22.22 3.06 -1.44
N ARG A 222 21.73 3.70 -2.52
CA ARG A 222 21.85 3.24 -3.92
C ARG A 222 21.32 1.83 -4.18
N GLU A 223 20.42 1.36 -3.32
CA GLU A 223 19.76 0.07 -3.43
C GLU A 223 18.24 0.24 -3.43
N PHE A 224 17.53 -0.55 -4.22
CA PHE A 224 16.08 -0.59 -4.14
C PHE A 224 15.65 -1.34 -2.88
N ALA A 225 14.64 -0.83 -2.20
CA ALA A 225 13.88 -1.66 -1.27
C ALA A 225 13.12 -2.76 -2.06
N THR A 226 12.77 -3.85 -1.39
CA THR A 226 12.02 -4.95 -1.99
C THR A 226 10.59 -5.02 -1.45
N PRO A 227 9.63 -5.58 -2.21
CA PRO A 227 8.29 -5.84 -1.70
C PRO A 227 8.28 -6.69 -0.43
N GLU A 228 9.24 -7.60 -0.28
CA GLU A 228 9.39 -8.48 0.89
C GLU A 228 9.79 -7.68 2.13
N GLN A 229 10.68 -6.69 2.01
CA GLN A 229 11.04 -5.80 3.12
C GLN A 229 9.84 -4.97 3.60
N ILE A 230 9.03 -4.47 2.66
CA ILE A 230 7.78 -3.77 3.00
C ILE A 230 6.79 -4.74 3.67
N GLY A 231 6.69 -5.98 3.17
CA GLY A 231 5.87 -7.04 3.76
C GLY A 231 6.30 -7.38 5.19
N ALA A 232 7.60 -7.52 5.44
CA ALA A 232 8.14 -7.81 6.77
C ALA A 232 7.81 -6.68 7.78
N LEU A 233 7.91 -5.41 7.36
CA LEU A 233 7.49 -4.29 8.22
C LEU A 233 5.98 -4.30 8.47
N ALA A 234 5.17 -4.64 7.47
CA ALA A 234 3.72 -4.77 7.64
C ALA A 234 3.37 -5.88 8.65
N VAL A 235 4.04 -7.03 8.58
CA VAL A 235 3.91 -8.12 9.57
C VAL A 235 4.31 -7.64 10.97
N PHE A 236 5.44 -6.95 11.11
CA PHE A 236 5.85 -6.37 12.40
C PHE A 236 4.79 -5.44 12.98
N LEU A 237 4.22 -4.54 12.16
CA LEU A 237 3.15 -3.62 12.59
C LEU A 237 1.85 -4.35 12.98
N CYS A 238 1.66 -5.58 12.55
CA CYS A 238 0.54 -6.43 12.98
C CYS A 238 0.80 -7.13 14.33
N SER A 239 2.04 -7.19 14.80
CA SER A 239 2.42 -7.88 16.03
C SER A 239 2.02 -7.11 17.30
N ASP A 240 2.02 -7.80 18.43
CA ASP A 240 1.82 -7.18 19.75
C ASP A 240 3.00 -6.29 20.14
N ALA A 241 4.21 -6.56 19.64
CA ALA A 241 5.38 -5.71 19.85
C ALA A 241 5.18 -4.29 19.29
N ALA A 242 4.33 -4.14 18.28
CA ALA A 242 3.99 -2.85 17.68
C ALA A 242 2.73 -2.19 18.28
N ALA A 243 2.15 -2.72 19.37
CA ALA A 243 0.88 -2.24 19.91
C ALA A 243 0.89 -0.76 20.33
N GLN A 244 2.06 -0.21 20.68
CA GLN A 244 2.23 1.20 21.03
C GLN A 244 2.76 2.06 19.86
N ILE A 245 2.99 1.48 18.70
CA ILE A 245 3.32 2.21 17.48
C ILE A 245 2.01 2.68 16.83
N ARG A 246 1.73 3.99 16.94
CA ARG A 246 0.45 4.59 16.54
C ARG A 246 0.67 5.93 15.85
N GLY A 247 0.12 6.10 14.66
CA GLY A 247 0.15 7.36 13.92
C GLY A 247 1.50 7.70 13.30
N VAL A 248 2.44 6.75 13.26
CA VAL A 248 3.77 6.98 12.70
C VAL A 248 3.78 6.83 11.19
N ALA A 249 4.72 7.54 10.55
CA ALA A 249 5.08 7.38 9.15
C ALA A 249 6.51 6.81 9.12
N LEU A 250 6.62 5.51 8.83
CA LEU A 250 7.87 4.75 8.89
C LEU A 250 8.53 4.70 7.50
N PRO A 251 9.69 5.36 7.29
CA PRO A 251 10.40 5.29 6.02
C PRO A 251 11.09 3.94 5.83
N ILE A 252 11.03 3.40 4.61
CA ILE A 252 11.92 2.39 4.05
C ILE A 252 12.42 2.97 2.73
N ASP A 253 13.40 3.86 2.78
CA ASP A 253 13.73 4.76 1.68
C ASP A 253 15.23 4.90 1.42
N GLY A 254 16.04 4.05 2.04
CA GLY A 254 17.49 4.05 1.88
C GLY A 254 18.17 5.37 2.27
N GLY A 255 17.55 6.13 3.19
CA GLY A 255 18.07 7.41 3.68
C GLY A 255 17.58 8.63 2.89
N TRP A 256 16.65 8.48 1.96
CA TRP A 256 16.14 9.62 1.16
C TRP A 256 15.58 10.75 2.03
N SER A 257 14.79 10.44 3.04
CA SER A 257 14.19 11.45 3.92
C SER A 257 15.10 11.93 5.07
N ALA A 258 16.32 11.43 5.16
CA ALA A 258 17.28 11.79 6.19
C ALA A 258 18.23 12.95 5.80
N GLN A 259 18.10 13.50 4.58
CA GLN A 259 18.93 14.57 4.04
C GLN A 259 18.15 15.86 3.80
#